data_1ceb33fe7f00f0d0a9d1e798d50a7faf
#
_entry.id   1ceb33fe7f00f0d0a9d1e798d50a7faf
#
_cell.length_a   1.000
_cell.length_b   1.000
_cell.length_c   1.000
_cell.angle_alpha   90.00
_cell.angle_beta   90.00
_cell.angle_gamma   90.00
#
_symmetry.space_group_name_H-M   'P 1'
#
loop_
_entity.id
_entity.type
_entity.pdbx_description
1 polymer ?
#
loop_
_entity_poly.entity_id
_entity_poly.type
_entity_poly.pdbx_seq_one_letter_code
_entity_poly.pdbx_strand_id
1 'polypeptide(L)'
;MNVRGCSTIESKRCEIGDMFVSRGMDVLALSETKMKGKGEVSFGEMSGRISGVATGERAREGVALLLSEWLLKLVVEWKEVSSRMMWVRVRLGRECWAFVSAYGPGSEKSEEEREAFWNELADCVDDLSRRNYVIVLGDLNARVADGELEGIVGKYGVPGVNDSGE
;
A
#
# COMPACT_ATOMS: atom_id res chain seq x y z
N MET A 1 3.53 -4.54 -3.85
CA MET A 1 4.71 -4.72 -4.75
C MET A 1 5.58 -3.48 -4.69
N ASN A 2 6.87 -3.59 -4.36
CA ASN A 2 7.81 -2.47 -4.41
C ASN A 2 8.29 -2.25 -5.87
N VAL A 3 8.04 -1.08 -6.42
CA VAL A 3 8.33 -0.79 -7.85
C VAL A 3 9.60 0.04 -8.06
N ARG A 4 10.28 0.47 -7.00
CA ARG A 4 11.52 1.26 -7.06
C ARG A 4 11.47 2.44 -8.05
N GLY A 5 10.31 3.12 -8.08
CA GLY A 5 10.01 4.25 -8.95
C GLY A 5 9.32 3.86 -10.25
N CYS A 6 8.21 4.54 -10.52
CA CYS A 6 7.47 4.46 -11.80
C CYS A 6 6.91 5.83 -12.25
N SER A 7 7.37 6.91 -11.59
CA SER A 7 6.85 8.25 -11.82
C SER A 7 7.12 8.80 -13.22
N THR A 8 8.30 8.56 -13.77
CA THR A 8 8.77 9.13 -15.05
C THR A 8 8.75 8.14 -16.20
N ILE A 9 8.53 6.85 -15.94
CA ILE A 9 8.62 5.78 -16.94
C ILE A 9 7.21 5.28 -17.24
N GLU A 10 6.60 5.81 -18.30
CA GLU A 10 5.25 5.42 -18.72
C GLU A 10 5.18 3.94 -19.10
N SER A 11 6.19 3.41 -19.83
CA SER A 11 6.25 1.98 -20.15
C SER A 11 6.17 1.09 -18.93
N LYS A 12 6.83 1.46 -17.84
CA LYS A 12 6.78 0.70 -16.57
C LYS A 12 5.37 0.71 -15.95
N ARG A 13 4.64 1.82 -16.06
CA ARG A 13 3.24 1.87 -15.60
C ARG A 13 2.35 0.99 -16.46
N CYS A 14 2.56 0.99 -17.78
CA CYS A 14 1.84 0.08 -18.71
C CYS A 14 2.11 -1.39 -18.35
N GLU A 15 3.38 -1.77 -18.18
CA GLU A 15 3.77 -3.15 -17.77
C GLU A 15 3.10 -3.59 -16.45
N ILE A 16 2.99 -2.67 -15.47
CA ILE A 16 2.29 -2.93 -14.20
C ILE A 16 0.80 -3.16 -14.46
N GLY A 17 0.16 -2.34 -15.29
CA GLY A 17 -1.24 -2.48 -15.66
C GLY A 17 -1.50 -3.79 -16.40
N ASP A 18 -0.68 -4.14 -17.37
CA ASP A 18 -0.78 -5.37 -18.16
C ASP A 18 -0.60 -6.62 -17.25
N MET A 19 0.36 -6.56 -16.32
CA MET A 19 0.54 -7.61 -15.33
C MET A 19 -0.68 -7.74 -14.41
N PHE A 20 -1.26 -6.63 -13.96
CA PHE A 20 -2.45 -6.61 -13.13
C PHE A 20 -3.61 -7.32 -13.81
N VAL A 21 -3.89 -6.96 -15.06
CA VAL A 21 -4.96 -7.55 -15.86
C VAL A 21 -4.69 -9.02 -16.18
N SER A 22 -3.48 -9.33 -16.68
CA SER A 22 -3.15 -10.70 -17.13
C SER A 22 -3.14 -11.73 -16.00
N ARG A 23 -2.92 -11.28 -14.75
CA ARG A 23 -2.98 -12.14 -13.56
C ARG A 23 -4.35 -12.18 -12.89
N GLY A 24 -5.35 -11.49 -13.43
CA GLY A 24 -6.70 -11.44 -12.87
C GLY A 24 -6.73 -10.88 -11.45
N MET A 25 -5.91 -9.88 -11.16
CA MET A 25 -5.87 -9.27 -9.84
C MET A 25 -7.04 -8.32 -9.65
N ASP A 26 -7.59 -8.28 -8.44
CA ASP A 26 -8.65 -7.33 -8.08
C ASP A 26 -8.13 -6.10 -7.34
N VAL A 27 -7.06 -6.29 -6.55
CA VAL A 27 -6.38 -5.22 -5.79
C VAL A 27 -4.89 -5.36 -5.91
N LEU A 28 -4.18 -4.28 -6.23
CA LEU A 28 -2.73 -4.22 -6.23
C LEU A 28 -2.25 -2.97 -5.49
N ALA A 29 -1.50 -3.18 -4.41
CA ALA A 29 -0.80 -2.12 -3.71
C ALA A 29 0.64 -1.99 -4.24
N LEU A 30 1.05 -0.76 -4.55
CA LEU A 30 2.40 -0.42 -4.98
C LEU A 30 3.08 0.43 -3.93
N SER A 31 4.34 0.13 -3.67
CA SER A 31 5.22 0.87 -2.77
C SER A 31 6.41 1.45 -3.53
N GLU A 32 7.00 2.52 -3.02
CA GLU A 32 8.14 3.21 -3.62
C GLU A 32 7.86 3.67 -5.07
N THR A 33 6.66 4.21 -5.29
CA THR A 33 6.28 4.69 -6.63
C THR A 33 7.09 5.89 -7.08
N LYS A 34 7.64 6.67 -6.15
CA LYS A 34 8.31 7.95 -6.36
C LYS A 34 7.46 8.95 -7.14
N MET A 35 6.16 8.80 -7.05
CA MET A 35 5.21 9.76 -7.60
C MET A 35 5.03 10.93 -6.64
N LYS A 36 4.63 12.07 -7.19
CA LYS A 36 4.37 13.29 -6.42
C LYS A 36 2.89 13.62 -6.44
N GLY A 37 2.44 14.27 -5.38
CA GLY A 37 1.05 14.67 -5.24
C GLY A 37 0.11 13.52 -4.91
N LYS A 38 -1.17 13.79 -5.02
CA LYS A 38 -2.27 12.87 -4.73
C LYS A 38 -3.24 12.88 -5.89
N GLY A 39 -3.91 11.76 -6.12
CA GLY A 39 -4.95 11.69 -7.14
C GLY A 39 -4.87 10.45 -8.02
N GLU A 40 -5.49 10.55 -9.18
CA GLU A 40 -5.63 9.46 -10.14
C GLU A 40 -4.52 9.49 -11.19
N VAL A 41 -4.00 8.33 -11.52
CA VAL A 41 -2.92 8.14 -12.50
C VAL A 41 -3.17 6.88 -13.32
N SER A 42 -2.85 6.95 -14.62
CA SER A 42 -2.97 5.82 -15.54
C SER A 42 -1.79 4.84 -15.38
N PHE A 43 -2.12 3.56 -15.42
CA PHE A 43 -1.22 2.42 -15.50
C PHE A 43 -1.60 1.59 -16.75
N GLY A 44 -1.21 2.08 -17.93
CA GLY A 44 -1.73 1.58 -19.20
C GLY A 44 -3.22 1.89 -19.33
N GLU A 45 -4.03 0.88 -19.58
CA GLU A 45 -5.50 1.01 -19.64
C GLU A 45 -6.17 1.05 -18.25
N MET A 46 -5.41 0.71 -17.19
CA MET A 46 -5.91 0.72 -15.83
C MET A 46 -5.76 2.09 -15.17
N SER A 47 -6.74 2.46 -14.36
CA SER A 47 -6.66 3.62 -13.48
C SER A 47 -6.27 3.20 -12.07
N GLY A 48 -5.36 3.94 -11.46
CA GLY A 48 -4.96 3.78 -10.07
C GLY A 48 -4.95 5.11 -9.34
N ARG A 49 -5.03 5.07 -8.02
CA ARG A 49 -4.81 6.24 -7.18
C ARG A 49 -3.46 6.20 -6.51
N ILE A 50 -2.87 7.39 -6.37
CA ILE A 50 -1.57 7.59 -5.75
C ILE A 50 -1.65 8.50 -4.53
N SER A 51 -0.75 8.26 -3.59
CA SER A 51 -0.40 9.21 -2.52
C SER A 51 1.12 9.30 -2.47
N GLY A 52 1.64 10.48 -2.75
CA GLY A 52 3.07 10.74 -2.80
C GLY A 52 3.44 12.02 -2.06
N VAL A 53 4.73 12.36 -2.07
CA VAL A 53 5.25 13.59 -1.46
C VAL A 53 4.71 14.83 -2.17
N ALA A 54 4.77 15.98 -1.50
CA ALA A 54 4.39 17.25 -2.09
C ALA A 54 5.18 17.55 -3.38
N THR A 55 4.60 18.33 -4.29
CA THR A 55 5.17 18.56 -5.63
C THR A 55 6.56 19.21 -5.58
N GLY A 56 6.84 20.03 -4.54
CA GLY A 56 8.15 20.68 -4.32
C GLY A 56 9.22 19.79 -3.69
N GLU A 57 8.85 18.62 -3.17
CA GLU A 57 9.76 17.74 -2.44
C GLU A 57 10.45 16.72 -3.36
N ARG A 58 11.56 16.17 -2.89
CA ARG A 58 12.24 15.06 -3.58
C ARG A 58 11.43 13.77 -3.41
N ALA A 59 10.96 13.20 -4.50
CA ALA A 59 10.19 11.96 -4.50
C ALA A 59 11.08 10.74 -4.11
N ARG A 60 11.02 10.32 -2.86
CA ARG A 60 11.70 9.12 -2.34
C ARG A 60 10.73 8.01 -2.02
N GLU A 61 9.49 8.36 -1.78
CA GLU A 61 8.40 7.52 -1.31
C GLU A 61 7.27 7.48 -2.34
N GLY A 62 6.10 7.10 -1.91
CA GLY A 62 4.88 7.08 -2.67
C GLY A 62 4.27 5.70 -2.70
N VAL A 63 2.96 5.65 -2.52
CA VAL A 63 2.13 4.46 -2.61
C VAL A 63 1.07 4.62 -3.66
N ALA A 64 0.58 3.50 -4.20
CA ALA A 64 -0.56 3.48 -5.08
C ALA A 64 -1.46 2.27 -4.82
N LEU A 65 -2.72 2.40 -5.20
CA LEU A 65 -3.70 1.32 -5.23
C LEU A 65 -4.35 1.27 -6.61
N LEU A 66 -4.29 0.09 -7.23
CA LEU A 66 -5.05 -0.24 -8.43
C LEU A 66 -6.18 -1.19 -8.04
N LEU A 67 -7.35 -0.97 -8.63
CA LEU A 67 -8.51 -1.83 -8.45
C LEU A 67 -9.02 -2.29 -9.81
N SER A 68 -9.55 -3.52 -9.87
CA SER A 68 -10.29 -3.99 -11.04
C SER A 68 -11.55 -3.14 -11.28
N GLU A 69 -12.01 -3.10 -12.52
CA GLU A 69 -13.18 -2.29 -12.89
C GLU A 69 -14.44 -2.59 -12.08
N TRP A 70 -14.64 -3.86 -11.72
CA TRP A 70 -15.81 -4.23 -10.93
C TRP A 70 -15.70 -3.73 -9.49
N LEU A 71 -14.50 -3.75 -8.87
CA LEU A 71 -14.27 -3.18 -7.55
C LEU A 71 -14.35 -1.66 -7.53
N LEU A 72 -13.88 -1.00 -8.58
CA LEU A 72 -13.99 0.47 -8.72
C LEU A 72 -15.43 0.94 -8.63
N LYS A 73 -16.38 0.18 -9.18
CA LYS A 73 -17.82 0.49 -9.12
C LYS A 73 -18.41 0.37 -7.69
N LEU A 74 -17.71 -0.33 -6.81
CA LEU A 74 -18.12 -0.57 -5.41
C LEU A 74 -17.39 0.31 -4.41
N VAL A 75 -16.52 1.20 -4.89
CA VAL A 75 -15.78 2.14 -4.03
C VAL A 75 -16.73 3.12 -3.36
N VAL A 76 -16.60 3.22 -2.04
CA VAL A 76 -17.36 4.16 -1.22
C VAL A 76 -16.53 5.40 -0.90
N GLU A 77 -15.23 5.20 -0.67
CA GLU A 77 -14.33 6.28 -0.25
C GLU A 77 -12.86 5.94 -0.54
N TRP A 78 -12.09 6.99 -0.83
CA TRP A 78 -10.64 6.98 -0.90
C TRP A 78 -10.07 7.99 0.10
N LYS A 79 -8.95 7.65 0.73
CA LYS A 79 -8.22 8.59 1.57
C LYS A 79 -6.71 8.43 1.38
N GLU A 80 -6.08 9.51 0.96
CA GLU A 80 -4.64 9.66 0.93
C GLU A 80 -4.17 10.21 2.29
N VAL A 81 -3.64 9.32 3.13
CA VAL A 81 -3.24 9.64 4.52
C VAL A 81 -1.91 10.40 4.51
N SER A 82 -0.86 9.76 3.99
CA SER A 82 0.49 10.33 3.88
C SER A 82 1.18 9.87 2.59
N SER A 83 2.41 10.30 2.35
CA SER A 83 3.22 9.79 1.22
C SER A 83 3.54 8.30 1.32
N ARG A 84 3.30 7.70 2.49
CA ARG A 84 3.57 6.29 2.79
C ARG A 84 2.30 5.46 2.98
N MET A 85 1.13 6.11 3.00
CA MET A 85 -0.12 5.42 3.33
C MET A 85 -1.33 6.02 2.61
N MET A 86 -2.16 5.15 2.09
CA MET A 86 -3.48 5.45 1.57
C MET A 86 -4.40 4.25 1.74
N TRP A 87 -5.70 4.47 1.69
CA TRP A 87 -6.65 3.38 1.72
C TRP A 87 -7.86 3.66 0.81
N VAL A 88 -8.52 2.58 0.44
CA VAL A 88 -9.79 2.58 -0.26
C VAL A 88 -10.80 1.73 0.49
N ARG A 89 -12.03 2.20 0.57
CA ARG A 89 -13.16 1.44 1.13
C ARG A 89 -14.12 1.04 0.02
N VAL A 90 -14.42 -0.25 -0.05
CA VAL A 90 -15.37 -0.83 -0.99
C VAL A 90 -16.51 -1.50 -0.24
N ARG A 91 -17.70 -1.56 -0.83
CA ARG A 91 -18.87 -2.23 -0.28
C ARG A 91 -19.13 -3.53 -1.04
N LEU A 92 -18.93 -4.65 -0.36
CA LEU A 92 -19.22 -5.99 -0.89
C LEU A 92 -20.51 -6.53 -0.23
N GLY A 93 -21.63 -6.37 -0.92
CA GLY A 93 -22.92 -6.71 -0.36
C GLY A 93 -23.30 -5.84 0.86
N ARG A 94 -23.40 -6.46 2.04
CA ARG A 94 -23.71 -5.77 3.30
C ARG A 94 -22.46 -5.33 4.06
N GLU A 95 -21.30 -5.81 3.67
CA GLU A 95 -20.01 -5.60 4.36
C GLU A 95 -19.19 -4.52 3.67
N CYS A 96 -18.40 -3.82 4.45
CA CYS A 96 -17.41 -2.91 3.94
C CYS A 96 -16.00 -3.45 4.18
N TRP A 97 -15.16 -3.34 3.16
CA TRP A 97 -13.77 -3.76 3.18
C TRP A 97 -12.87 -2.56 2.93
N ALA A 98 -11.85 -2.41 3.75
CA ALA A 98 -10.84 -1.38 3.59
C ALA A 98 -9.50 -2.02 3.18
N PHE A 99 -8.96 -1.60 2.05
CA PHE A 99 -7.63 -1.98 1.59
C PHE A 99 -6.68 -0.82 1.86
N VAL A 100 -5.71 -1.05 2.73
CA VAL A 100 -4.69 -0.06 3.11
C VAL A 100 -3.41 -0.38 2.36
N SER A 101 -2.91 0.56 1.55
CA SER A 101 -1.56 0.48 0.98
C SER A 101 -0.60 1.20 1.90
N ALA A 102 0.41 0.49 2.40
CA ALA A 102 1.41 1.03 3.33
C ALA A 102 2.84 0.75 2.84
N TYR A 103 3.72 1.74 3.04
CA TYR A 103 5.14 1.64 2.74
C TYR A 103 5.95 2.05 3.96
N GLY A 104 6.40 1.06 4.74
CA GLY A 104 7.18 1.25 5.95
C GLY A 104 8.52 1.94 5.69
N PRO A 105 9.03 2.70 6.66
CA PRO A 105 10.38 3.24 6.59
C PRO A 105 11.41 2.12 6.61
N GLY A 106 12.51 2.30 5.86
CA GLY A 106 13.62 1.35 5.88
C GLY A 106 14.48 1.52 7.14
N SER A 107 15.40 0.57 7.36
CA SER A 107 16.30 0.55 8.52
C SER A 107 17.27 1.74 8.58
N GLU A 108 17.43 2.48 7.47
CA GLU A 108 18.22 3.70 7.41
C GLU A 108 17.53 4.92 8.03
N LYS A 109 16.25 4.78 8.40
CA LYS A 109 15.46 5.83 9.03
C LYS A 109 15.66 5.83 10.55
N SER A 110 15.46 7.00 11.17
CA SER A 110 15.55 7.10 12.62
C SER A 110 14.45 6.27 13.31
N GLU A 111 14.68 5.97 14.58
CA GLU A 111 13.70 5.24 15.40
C GLU A 111 12.39 6.04 15.50
N GLU A 112 12.48 7.35 15.70
CA GLU A 112 11.32 8.23 15.79
C GLU A 112 10.50 8.24 14.49
N GLU A 113 11.15 8.21 13.30
CA GLU A 113 10.45 8.11 12.02
C GLU A 113 9.75 6.75 11.88
N ARG A 114 10.36 5.66 12.38
CA ARG A 114 9.76 4.32 12.35
C ARG A 114 8.57 4.23 13.30
N GLU A 115 8.73 4.68 14.52
CA GLU A 115 7.63 4.71 15.51
C GLU A 115 6.45 5.56 15.05
N ALA A 116 6.73 6.75 14.51
CA ALA A 116 5.68 7.61 13.97
C ALA A 116 4.87 6.92 12.86
N PHE A 117 5.52 6.19 11.97
CA PHE A 117 4.84 5.40 10.94
C PHE A 117 3.97 4.29 11.53
N TRP A 118 4.49 3.53 12.49
CA TRP A 118 3.74 2.43 13.10
C TRP A 118 2.53 2.93 13.89
N ASN A 119 2.68 4.04 14.61
CA ASN A 119 1.57 4.69 15.29
C ASN A 119 0.50 5.18 14.30
N GLU A 120 0.90 5.84 13.19
CA GLU A 120 -0.02 6.28 12.14
C GLU A 120 -0.76 5.09 11.49
N LEU A 121 -0.07 3.97 11.26
CA LEU A 121 -0.66 2.75 10.71
C LEU A 121 -1.64 2.11 11.70
N ALA A 122 -1.27 2.01 12.98
CA ALA A 122 -2.12 1.47 14.03
C ALA A 122 -3.41 2.28 14.18
N ASP A 123 -3.30 3.60 14.28
CA ASP A 123 -4.46 4.51 14.37
C ASP A 123 -5.38 4.36 13.15
N CYS A 124 -4.79 4.27 11.95
CA CYS A 124 -5.53 4.10 10.71
C CYS A 124 -6.30 2.76 10.69
N VAL A 125 -5.65 1.66 11.10
CA VAL A 125 -6.26 0.32 11.15
C VAL A 125 -7.35 0.27 12.22
N ASP A 126 -7.12 0.85 13.39
CA ASP A 126 -8.09 0.89 14.50
C ASP A 126 -9.36 1.65 14.10
N ASP A 127 -9.20 2.81 13.46
CA ASP A 127 -10.34 3.60 12.98
C ASP A 127 -11.15 2.87 11.90
N LEU A 128 -10.47 2.22 10.96
CA LEU A 128 -11.11 1.48 9.89
C LEU A 128 -11.79 0.20 10.39
N SER A 129 -11.16 -0.54 11.31
CA SER A 129 -11.64 -1.84 11.78
C SER A 129 -12.94 -1.78 12.57
N ARG A 130 -13.31 -0.60 13.08
CA ARG A 130 -14.58 -0.39 13.79
C ARG A 130 -15.81 -0.70 12.93
N ARG A 131 -15.71 -0.59 11.60
CA ARG A 131 -16.84 -0.71 10.66
C ARG A 131 -16.51 -1.48 9.39
N ASN A 132 -15.28 -1.99 9.25
CA ASN A 132 -14.83 -2.64 8.03
C ASN A 132 -13.98 -3.87 8.36
N TYR A 133 -13.92 -4.82 7.42
CA TYR A 133 -12.79 -5.74 7.35
C TYR A 133 -11.60 -5.00 6.77
N VAL A 134 -10.43 -5.10 7.39
CA VAL A 134 -9.24 -4.36 6.99
C VAL A 134 -8.18 -5.32 6.46
N ILE A 135 -7.64 -5.00 5.29
CA ILE A 135 -6.49 -5.70 4.71
C ILE A 135 -5.38 -4.67 4.47
N VAL A 136 -4.25 -4.87 5.15
CA VAL A 136 -3.05 -4.06 4.93
C VAL A 136 -2.19 -4.76 3.88
N LEU A 137 -1.81 -4.01 2.85
CA LEU A 137 -1.02 -4.45 1.71
C LEU A 137 0.19 -3.51 1.53
N GLY A 138 1.33 -4.04 1.12
CA GLY A 138 2.47 -3.18 0.79
C GLY A 138 3.81 -3.78 1.16
N ASP A 139 4.79 -2.92 1.35
CA ASP A 139 6.14 -3.25 1.80
C ASP A 139 6.38 -2.54 3.13
N LEU A 140 6.30 -3.27 4.21
CA LEU A 140 6.43 -2.71 5.56
C LEU A 140 7.88 -2.60 6.02
N ASN A 141 8.86 -3.08 5.22
CA ASN A 141 10.27 -3.15 5.59
C ASN A 141 10.51 -3.86 6.95
N ALA A 142 9.57 -4.73 7.34
CA ALA A 142 9.59 -5.49 8.58
C ALA A 142 9.88 -6.97 8.29
N ARG A 143 10.77 -7.58 9.06
CA ARG A 143 11.02 -9.02 9.07
C ARG A 143 10.57 -9.57 10.41
N VAL A 144 9.60 -10.46 10.39
CA VAL A 144 8.96 -11.04 11.58
C VAL A 144 9.44 -12.46 11.90
N ALA A 145 10.60 -12.86 11.41
CA ALA A 145 11.17 -14.20 11.48
C ALA A 145 10.61 -15.23 10.48
N ASP A 146 11.22 -16.42 10.48
CA ASP A 146 10.86 -17.58 9.63
C ASP A 146 10.06 -18.65 10.39
N GLY A 147 9.52 -18.30 11.54
CA GLY A 147 8.70 -19.19 12.38
C GLY A 147 7.21 -18.92 12.23
N GLU A 148 6.43 -19.99 12.20
CA GLU A 148 4.98 -19.87 12.31
C GLU A 148 4.60 -19.43 13.73
N LEU A 149 3.90 -18.32 13.85
CA LEU A 149 3.23 -17.91 15.07
C LEU A 149 1.73 -18.05 14.84
N GLU A 150 1.13 -19.09 15.46
CA GLU A 150 -0.25 -19.50 15.21
C GLU A 150 -1.23 -18.31 15.23
N GLY A 151 -1.92 -18.12 14.11
CA GLY A 151 -2.88 -17.03 13.94
C GLY A 151 -2.29 -15.64 13.70
N ILE A 152 -0.95 -15.46 13.70
CA ILE A 152 -0.29 -14.17 13.55
C ILE A 152 0.71 -14.19 12.39
N VAL A 153 1.66 -15.11 12.39
CA VAL A 153 2.70 -15.21 11.36
C VAL A 153 2.59 -16.54 10.63
N GLY A 154 2.52 -16.50 9.30
CA GLY A 154 2.51 -17.71 8.48
C GLY A 154 3.89 -18.37 8.42
N LYS A 155 3.90 -19.66 8.08
CA LYS A 155 5.11 -20.52 8.06
C LYS A 155 6.19 -20.17 7.03
N TYR A 156 5.88 -19.28 6.08
CA TYR A 156 6.81 -18.86 5.03
C TYR A 156 7.30 -17.45 5.30
N GLY A 157 8.35 -17.31 6.10
CA GLY A 157 9.01 -16.05 6.43
C GLY A 157 10.44 -16.00 5.86
N VAL A 158 11.06 -14.83 5.95
CA VAL A 158 12.49 -14.64 5.68
C VAL A 158 13.22 -14.75 7.02
N PRO A 159 14.35 -15.53 7.11
CA PRO A 159 15.09 -15.66 8.35
C PRO A 159 15.52 -14.31 8.95
N GLY A 160 15.40 -14.20 10.27
CA GLY A 160 15.79 -13.06 11.07
C GLY A 160 14.68 -12.03 11.30
N VAL A 161 14.77 -11.35 12.42
CA VAL A 161 13.90 -10.24 12.81
C VAL A 161 14.71 -8.95 12.65
N ASN A 162 14.09 -7.87 12.28
CA ASN A 162 14.68 -6.53 12.30
C ASN A 162 13.85 -5.63 13.24
N ASP A 163 14.40 -4.45 13.57
CA ASP A 163 13.78 -3.50 14.51
C ASP A 163 12.32 -3.12 14.16
N SER A 164 11.91 -3.25 12.89
CA SER A 164 10.51 -3.01 12.46
C SER A 164 9.63 -4.25 12.56
N GLY A 165 10.22 -5.42 12.80
CA GLY A 165 9.53 -6.71 12.93
C GLY A 165 9.45 -7.20 14.38
N GLU A 166 10.12 -6.53 15.30
CA GLU A 166 10.01 -6.74 16.75
C GLU A 166 8.72 -6.10 17.29
#